data_f6ebf99d2a9bf8ad251db2801155dd27
#
_entry.id   f6ebf99d2a9bf8ad251db2801155dd27
#
_cell.length_a   1.000
_cell.length_b   1.000
_cell.length_c   1.000
_cell.angle_alpha   90.00
_cell.angle_beta   90.00
_cell.angle_gamma   90.00
#
_symmetry.space_group_name_H-M   'P 1'
#
loop_
_entity.id
_entity.type
_entity.pdbx_description
1 polymer ?
#
loop_
_entity_poly.entity_id
_entity_poly.type
_entity_poly.pdbx_seq_one_letter_code
_entity_poly.pdbx_strand_id
1 'polypeptide(L)'
;MKTRTIQWYPGHIAKAEKQLNHNLKKVDLVIEVRDARIPKSTSHPHLERWIKGKQHLLVMNRKDMICSEAIHVWDKWFRERGETPLWCNAKDGTGVKQLQDAAVQTGQTLNKRRQSRGMKSRPVRALTLGFPNVGKSALINRLVRKKVVISARKAGVTRSLQWVRLGQDLDLLDAPGVLPPRFEDQEAALRLALCDDIGEAAYDVESVAISLLNMLHQLAKHKEAGINIDILEKRYGVEYGNKVFDANQWLSKAAERHTSGNNGRMAQRVLDDFRKSLLGQISLELP
;
A
#
# COMPACT_ATOMS: atom_id res chain seq x y z
N MET A 1 -12.39 10.97 23.58
CA MET A 1 -12.02 9.54 23.77
C MET A 1 -10.55 9.35 23.43
N LYS A 2 -9.74 8.73 24.30
CA LYS A 2 -8.37 8.35 23.94
C LYS A 2 -8.46 7.21 22.94
N THR A 3 -8.18 7.48 21.67
CA THR A 3 -8.01 6.44 20.65
C THR A 3 -6.97 5.45 21.17
N ARG A 4 -7.32 4.17 21.24
CA ARG A 4 -6.36 3.11 21.55
C ARG A 4 -5.20 3.23 20.59
N THR A 5 -3.98 3.32 21.11
CA THR A 5 -2.75 3.36 20.31
C THR A 5 -2.71 2.11 19.42
N ILE A 6 -2.65 2.30 18.11
CA ILE A 6 -2.53 1.20 17.16
C ILE A 6 -1.11 0.64 17.30
N GLN A 7 -1.00 -0.61 17.74
CA GLN A 7 0.29 -1.27 17.95
C GLN A 7 0.27 -2.65 17.29
N TRP A 8 1.37 -3.02 16.68
CA TRP A 8 1.61 -4.32 16.09
C TRP A 8 2.57 -5.14 16.97
N TYR A 9 2.39 -6.47 17.01
CA TYR A 9 3.20 -7.35 17.85
C TYR A 9 4.67 -7.45 17.40
N PRO A 10 5.68 -7.15 18.27
CA PRO A 10 7.09 -7.01 17.89
C PRO A 10 7.81 -8.30 17.46
N GLY A 11 7.37 -9.46 17.92
CA GLY A 11 8.15 -10.71 17.80
C GLY A 11 8.39 -11.19 16.36
N HIS A 12 7.46 -10.93 15.43
CA HIS A 12 7.61 -11.33 14.03
C HIS A 12 8.42 -10.32 13.21
N ILE A 13 8.48 -9.07 13.63
CA ILE A 13 9.10 -7.95 12.92
C ILE A 13 10.63 -8.10 12.90
N ALA A 14 11.25 -8.31 14.06
CA ALA A 14 12.70 -8.48 14.17
C ALA A 14 13.23 -9.63 13.31
N LYS A 15 12.49 -10.75 13.25
CA LYS A 15 12.83 -11.89 12.40
C LYS A 15 12.73 -11.54 10.92
N ALA A 16 11.65 -10.85 10.53
CA ALA A 16 11.44 -10.41 9.15
C ALA A 16 12.52 -9.40 8.70
N GLU A 17 12.86 -8.44 9.55
CA GLU A 17 13.91 -7.46 9.28
C GLU A 17 15.30 -8.11 9.15
N LYS A 18 15.64 -9.07 10.02
CA LYS A 18 16.88 -9.84 9.93
C LYS A 18 16.97 -10.62 8.62
N GLN A 19 15.89 -11.27 8.22
CA GLN A 19 15.80 -11.99 6.93
C GLN A 19 15.91 -11.02 5.74
N LEU A 20 15.24 -9.88 5.80
CA LEU A 20 15.33 -8.84 4.78
C LEU A 20 16.77 -8.35 4.63
N ASN A 21 17.44 -7.96 5.71
CA ASN A 21 18.83 -7.48 5.69
C ASN A 21 19.80 -8.51 5.10
N HIS A 22 19.60 -9.81 5.39
CA HIS A 22 20.40 -10.89 4.80
C HIS A 22 20.21 -10.98 3.28
N ASN A 23 18.98 -10.82 2.79
CA ASN A 23 18.66 -10.94 1.36
C ASN A 23 18.98 -9.68 0.56
N LEU A 24 18.91 -8.52 1.18
CA LEU A 24 19.35 -7.27 0.58
C LEU A 24 20.82 -7.35 0.09
N LYS A 25 21.67 -8.10 0.77
CA LYS A 25 23.09 -8.31 0.33
C LYS A 25 23.22 -9.07 -0.99
N LYS A 26 22.17 -9.82 -1.39
CA LYS A 26 22.18 -10.71 -2.56
C LYS A 26 21.52 -10.12 -3.80
N VAL A 27 20.89 -8.94 -3.65
CA VAL A 27 20.10 -8.33 -4.72
C VAL A 27 20.75 -7.06 -5.27
N ASP A 28 20.44 -6.79 -6.51
CA ASP A 28 20.94 -5.65 -7.28
C ASP A 28 19.94 -4.51 -7.33
N LEU A 29 18.65 -4.86 -7.29
CA LEU A 29 17.51 -3.97 -7.46
C LEU A 29 16.54 -4.16 -6.30
N VAL A 30 16.02 -3.08 -5.76
CA VAL A 30 14.88 -3.07 -4.83
C VAL A 30 13.67 -2.48 -5.54
N ILE A 31 12.57 -3.23 -5.55
CA ILE A 31 11.27 -2.78 -6.02
C ILE A 31 10.43 -2.48 -4.78
N GLU A 32 10.32 -1.21 -4.44
CA GLU A 32 9.48 -0.75 -3.33
C GLU A 32 8.03 -0.65 -3.80
N VAL A 33 7.12 -1.31 -3.09
CA VAL A 33 5.69 -1.31 -3.38
C VAL A 33 4.95 -0.58 -2.28
N ARG A 34 4.29 0.52 -2.64
CA ARG A 34 3.43 1.33 -1.76
C ARG A 34 1.96 1.23 -2.19
N ASP A 35 1.06 1.55 -1.28
CA ASP A 35 -0.37 1.71 -1.59
C ASP A 35 -0.63 3.12 -2.12
N ALA A 36 -1.22 3.22 -3.31
CA ALA A 36 -1.50 4.50 -3.95
C ALA A 36 -2.46 5.40 -3.14
N ARG A 37 -3.31 4.82 -2.28
CA ARG A 37 -4.23 5.57 -1.42
C ARG A 37 -3.52 6.33 -0.30
N ILE A 38 -2.32 5.84 0.12
CA ILE A 38 -1.54 6.32 1.26
C ILE A 38 -0.03 6.24 0.99
N PRO A 39 0.49 6.99 0.00
CA PRO A 39 1.86 6.87 -0.48
C PRO A 39 2.94 7.15 0.56
N LYS A 40 2.71 8.12 1.47
CA LYS A 40 3.65 8.44 2.56
C LYS A 40 3.59 7.41 3.67
N SER A 41 2.38 7.06 4.14
CA SER A 41 2.19 6.11 5.24
C SER A 41 2.70 4.70 4.92
N THR A 42 2.79 4.33 3.64
CA THR A 42 3.37 3.04 3.21
C THR A 42 4.85 3.11 2.84
N SER A 43 5.52 4.23 3.13
CA SER A 43 6.98 4.34 3.07
C SER A 43 7.61 3.86 4.37
N HIS A 44 8.58 2.95 4.28
CA HIS A 44 9.22 2.43 5.49
C HIS A 44 10.32 3.40 5.98
N PRO A 45 10.38 3.75 7.29
CA PRO A 45 11.36 4.70 7.81
C PRO A 45 12.83 4.28 7.58
N HIS A 46 13.10 2.96 7.49
CA HIS A 46 14.44 2.44 7.21
C HIS A 46 14.73 2.23 5.71
N LEU A 47 13.86 2.71 4.82
CA LEU A 47 13.99 2.48 3.38
C LEU A 47 15.34 2.96 2.83
N GLU A 48 15.72 4.19 3.09
CA GLU A 48 16.98 4.78 2.59
C GLU A 48 18.21 3.93 2.95
N ARG A 49 18.23 3.41 4.18
CA ARG A 49 19.28 2.49 4.64
C ARG A 49 19.30 1.20 3.83
N TRP A 50 18.13 0.66 3.48
CA TRP A 50 18.01 -0.62 2.78
C TRP A 50 18.33 -0.53 1.30
N ILE A 51 18.01 0.60 0.65
CA ILE A 51 18.29 0.82 -0.78
C ILE A 51 19.68 1.38 -1.05
N LYS A 52 20.42 1.79 -0.02
CA LYS A 52 21.75 2.38 -0.17
C LYS A 52 22.68 1.52 -1.04
N GLY A 53 23.19 2.10 -2.13
CA GLY A 53 24.07 1.43 -3.09
C GLY A 53 23.40 0.43 -4.02
N LYS A 54 22.05 0.40 -4.09
CA LYS A 54 21.26 -0.44 -4.98
C LYS A 54 20.49 0.41 -5.98
N GLN A 55 20.07 -0.24 -7.06
CA GLN A 55 19.04 0.36 -7.92
C GLN A 55 17.70 0.29 -7.20
N HIS A 56 16.86 1.30 -7.39
CA HIS A 56 15.55 1.42 -6.75
C HIS A 56 14.48 1.73 -7.79
N LEU A 57 13.35 1.03 -7.74
CA LEU A 57 12.13 1.33 -8.46
C LEU A 57 11.00 1.50 -7.46
N LEU A 58 10.33 2.65 -7.51
CA LEU A 58 9.18 2.97 -6.69
C LEU A 58 7.89 2.60 -7.44
N VAL A 59 7.06 1.75 -6.85
CA VAL A 59 5.78 1.30 -7.41
C VAL A 59 4.64 1.75 -6.52
N MET A 60 3.71 2.50 -7.11
CA MET A 60 2.41 2.84 -6.52
C MET A 60 1.37 1.83 -7.00
N ASN A 61 1.07 0.82 -6.17
CA ASN A 61 0.08 -0.19 -6.51
C ASN A 61 -1.34 0.26 -6.13
N ARG A 62 -2.37 -0.41 -6.68
CA ARG A 62 -3.78 -0.06 -6.49
C ARG A 62 -4.15 1.32 -7.04
N LYS A 63 -3.53 1.73 -8.14
CA LYS A 63 -3.84 3.00 -8.79
C LYS A 63 -5.31 3.15 -9.20
N ASP A 64 -6.02 2.04 -9.38
CA ASP A 64 -7.46 1.98 -9.66
C ASP A 64 -8.33 2.44 -8.49
N MET A 65 -7.76 2.57 -7.29
CA MET A 65 -8.48 2.95 -6.07
C MET A 65 -8.40 4.45 -5.75
N ILE A 66 -7.68 5.23 -6.56
CA ILE A 66 -7.57 6.68 -6.43
C ILE A 66 -7.92 7.39 -7.74
N CYS A 67 -8.38 8.64 -7.65
CA CYS A 67 -8.74 9.44 -8.81
C CYS A 67 -7.50 9.89 -9.61
N SER A 68 -7.71 10.34 -10.86
CA SER A 68 -6.64 10.84 -11.73
C SER A 68 -5.96 12.08 -11.17
N GLU A 69 -6.69 12.94 -10.49
CA GLU A 69 -6.19 14.15 -9.86
C GLU A 69 -5.19 13.82 -8.74
N ALA A 70 -5.51 12.82 -7.91
CA ALA A 70 -4.58 12.34 -6.89
C ALA A 70 -3.30 11.78 -7.51
N ILE A 71 -3.41 10.98 -8.59
CA ILE A 71 -2.24 10.47 -9.31
C ILE A 71 -1.38 11.63 -9.82
N HIS A 72 -1.99 12.64 -10.40
CA HIS A 72 -1.27 13.79 -10.97
C HIS A 72 -0.49 14.57 -9.93
N VAL A 73 -1.12 14.92 -8.80
CA VAL A 73 -0.45 15.70 -7.74
C VAL A 73 0.66 14.91 -7.06
N TRP A 74 0.45 13.61 -6.86
CA TRP A 74 1.48 12.72 -6.32
C TRP A 74 2.65 12.49 -7.28
N ASP A 75 2.38 12.26 -8.57
CA ASP A 75 3.43 12.08 -9.59
C ASP A 75 4.32 13.32 -9.66
N LYS A 76 3.72 14.51 -9.68
CA LYS A 76 4.43 15.79 -9.62
C LYS A 76 5.30 15.89 -8.36
N TRP A 77 4.73 15.60 -7.19
CA TRP A 77 5.42 15.69 -5.90
C TRP A 77 6.65 14.78 -5.83
N PHE A 78 6.55 13.54 -6.34
CA PHE A 78 7.67 12.62 -6.38
C PHE A 78 8.75 13.05 -7.38
N ARG A 79 8.36 13.51 -8.57
CA ARG A 79 9.31 13.99 -9.60
C ARG A 79 10.10 15.20 -9.15
N GLU A 80 9.49 16.12 -8.43
CA GLU A 80 10.18 17.28 -7.83
C GLU A 80 11.26 16.85 -6.81
N ARG A 81 11.17 15.62 -6.29
CA ARG A 81 12.13 15.00 -5.36
C ARG A 81 13.08 14.01 -6.05
N GLY A 82 13.09 14.00 -7.38
CA GLY A 82 13.96 13.12 -8.15
C GLY A 82 13.50 11.67 -8.22
N GLU A 83 12.29 11.35 -7.75
CA GLU A 83 11.70 10.01 -7.82
C GLU A 83 10.71 9.91 -8.99
N THR A 84 10.68 8.77 -9.67
CA THR A 84 9.73 8.50 -10.75
C THR A 84 8.89 7.29 -10.39
N PRO A 85 7.69 7.48 -9.82
CA PRO A 85 6.84 6.37 -9.43
C PRO A 85 6.25 5.65 -10.64
N LEU A 86 6.17 4.33 -10.56
CA LEU A 86 5.49 3.48 -11.53
C LEU A 86 4.10 3.14 -10.98
N TRP A 87 3.07 3.68 -11.63
CA TRP A 87 1.68 3.51 -11.20
C TRP A 87 1.11 2.19 -11.74
N CYS A 88 0.82 1.25 -10.83
CA CYS A 88 0.39 -0.10 -11.17
C CYS A 88 -0.97 -0.47 -10.56
N ASN A 89 -1.66 -1.39 -11.23
CA ASN A 89 -2.74 -2.17 -10.65
C ASN A 89 -2.43 -3.66 -10.83
N ALA A 90 -2.05 -4.32 -9.75
CA ALA A 90 -1.74 -5.76 -9.78
C ALA A 90 -2.98 -6.63 -10.09
N LYS A 91 -4.21 -6.11 -9.89
CA LYS A 91 -5.46 -6.84 -10.12
C LYS A 91 -5.76 -7.00 -11.62
N ASP A 92 -5.67 -5.93 -12.41
CA ASP A 92 -5.94 -5.94 -13.85
C ASP A 92 -4.68 -6.00 -14.72
N GLY A 93 -3.52 -5.65 -14.17
CA GLY A 93 -2.21 -5.66 -14.85
C GLY A 93 -1.80 -4.32 -15.45
N THR A 94 -2.59 -3.26 -15.27
CA THR A 94 -2.23 -1.92 -15.71
C THR A 94 -0.90 -1.50 -15.09
N GLY A 95 0.03 -0.95 -15.87
CA GLY A 95 1.34 -0.48 -15.42
C GLY A 95 2.38 -1.59 -15.17
N VAL A 96 1.97 -2.87 -15.13
CA VAL A 96 2.89 -3.98 -14.78
C VAL A 96 3.92 -4.22 -15.89
N LYS A 97 3.58 -4.01 -17.15
CA LYS A 97 4.55 -4.10 -18.25
C LYS A 97 5.63 -3.03 -18.11
N GLN A 98 5.26 -1.78 -17.82
CA GLN A 98 6.23 -0.70 -17.61
C GLN A 98 7.20 -1.02 -16.46
N LEU A 99 6.70 -1.62 -15.37
CA LEU A 99 7.55 -2.08 -14.28
C LEU A 99 8.53 -3.17 -14.75
N GLN A 100 8.05 -4.14 -15.52
CA GLN A 100 8.91 -5.20 -16.08
C GLN A 100 9.99 -4.63 -16.96
N ASP A 101 9.63 -3.73 -17.88
CA ASP A 101 10.56 -3.09 -18.81
C ASP A 101 11.61 -2.26 -18.05
N ALA A 102 11.21 -1.49 -17.04
CA ALA A 102 12.11 -0.72 -16.19
C ALA A 102 13.09 -1.62 -15.41
N ALA A 103 12.62 -2.75 -14.87
CA ALA A 103 13.48 -3.70 -14.17
C ALA A 103 14.50 -4.36 -15.11
N VAL A 104 14.09 -4.75 -16.33
CA VAL A 104 14.97 -5.33 -17.36
C VAL A 104 15.99 -4.29 -17.81
N GLN A 105 15.60 -3.05 -18.07
CA GLN A 105 16.51 -1.96 -18.46
C GLN A 105 17.56 -1.68 -17.38
N THR A 106 17.14 -1.66 -16.12
CA THR A 106 18.07 -1.58 -14.97
C THR A 106 19.08 -2.71 -15.01
N GLY A 107 18.64 -3.91 -15.35
CA GLY A 107 19.47 -5.08 -15.50
C GLY A 107 20.51 -5.00 -16.60
N GLN A 108 20.10 -4.53 -17.74
CA GLN A 108 21.00 -4.33 -18.88
C GLN A 108 22.11 -3.33 -18.52
N THR A 109 21.78 -2.24 -17.83
CA THR A 109 22.75 -1.25 -17.37
C THR A 109 23.75 -1.86 -16.39
N LEU A 110 23.28 -2.67 -15.44
CA LEU A 110 24.13 -3.39 -14.49
C LEU A 110 25.04 -4.42 -15.19
N ASN A 111 24.53 -5.15 -16.16
CA ASN A 111 25.30 -6.13 -16.91
C ASN A 111 26.36 -5.49 -17.80
N LYS A 112 26.09 -4.33 -18.42
CA LYS A 112 27.14 -3.56 -19.14
C LYS A 112 28.31 -3.19 -18.22
N ARG A 113 28.01 -2.73 -16.98
CA ARG A 113 29.05 -2.43 -15.98
C ARG A 113 29.82 -3.67 -15.50
N ARG A 114 29.18 -4.87 -15.46
CA ARG A 114 29.85 -6.13 -15.16
C ARG A 114 30.80 -6.54 -16.29
N GLN A 115 30.31 -6.50 -17.52
CA GLN A 115 31.11 -6.83 -18.69
C GLN A 115 32.35 -5.93 -18.81
N SER A 116 32.23 -4.61 -18.57
CA SER A 116 33.37 -3.71 -18.57
C SER A 116 34.43 -4.02 -17.51
N ARG A 117 34.05 -4.85 -16.49
CA ARG A 117 34.96 -5.35 -15.45
C ARG A 117 35.38 -6.82 -15.67
N GLY A 118 35.17 -7.38 -16.88
CA GLY A 118 35.47 -8.77 -17.20
C GLY A 118 34.58 -9.82 -16.58
N MET A 119 33.44 -9.42 -15.99
CA MET A 119 32.48 -10.35 -15.36
C MET A 119 31.41 -10.80 -16.36
N LYS A 120 30.90 -12.03 -16.20
CA LYS A 120 29.80 -12.55 -17.00
C LYS A 120 28.48 -11.86 -16.64
N SER A 121 27.63 -11.66 -17.65
CA SER A 121 26.24 -11.24 -17.45
C SER A 121 25.45 -12.29 -16.68
N ARG A 122 24.50 -11.86 -15.88
CA ARG A 122 23.56 -12.72 -15.18
C ARG A 122 22.20 -12.03 -15.03
N PRO A 123 21.11 -12.77 -14.75
CA PRO A 123 19.83 -12.17 -14.42
C PRO A 123 19.96 -11.16 -13.26
N VAL A 124 19.24 -10.05 -13.37
CA VAL A 124 19.15 -9.10 -12.26
C VAL A 124 18.37 -9.73 -11.12
N ARG A 125 18.93 -9.65 -9.94
CA ARG A 125 18.25 -10.07 -8.73
C ARG A 125 17.54 -8.90 -8.10
N ALA A 126 16.20 -8.93 -8.16
CA ALA A 126 15.35 -7.91 -7.57
C ALA A 126 14.63 -8.45 -6.33
N LEU A 127 14.48 -7.61 -5.32
CA LEU A 127 13.70 -7.90 -4.11
C LEU A 127 12.52 -6.95 -4.06
N THR A 128 11.31 -7.49 -3.83
CA THR A 128 10.12 -6.67 -3.56
C THR A 128 10.07 -6.31 -2.08
N LEU A 129 9.96 -5.03 -1.79
CA LEU A 129 9.91 -4.46 -0.46
C LEU A 129 8.60 -3.68 -0.29
N GLY A 130 8.06 -3.63 0.91
CA GLY A 130 6.88 -2.82 1.26
C GLY A 130 6.14 -3.40 2.45
N PHE A 131 5.16 -2.64 2.91
CA PHE A 131 4.30 -3.03 4.03
C PHE A 131 3.51 -4.32 3.73
N PRO A 132 2.98 -5.03 4.74
CA PRO A 132 2.02 -6.10 4.50
C PRO A 132 0.85 -5.60 3.65
N ASN A 133 0.20 -6.48 2.94
CA ASN A 133 -1.04 -6.27 2.16
C ASN A 133 -1.01 -5.19 1.05
N VAL A 134 0.04 -4.39 0.87
CA VAL A 134 0.16 -3.41 -0.25
C VAL A 134 0.12 -4.06 -1.65
N GLY A 135 0.12 -5.40 -1.71
CA GLY A 135 -0.06 -6.16 -2.94
C GLY A 135 1.21 -6.67 -3.60
N LYS A 136 2.34 -6.79 -2.88
CA LYS A 136 3.62 -7.34 -3.40
C LYS A 136 3.45 -8.68 -4.11
N SER A 137 2.91 -9.67 -3.42
CA SER A 137 2.72 -11.03 -3.98
C SER A 137 1.75 -11.05 -5.17
N ALA A 138 0.72 -10.19 -5.16
CA ALA A 138 -0.18 -10.04 -6.30
C ALA A 138 0.56 -9.46 -7.51
N LEU A 139 1.42 -8.46 -7.29
CA LEU A 139 2.24 -7.84 -8.33
C LEU A 139 3.23 -8.86 -8.93
N ILE A 140 3.90 -9.66 -8.09
CA ILE A 140 4.80 -10.72 -8.55
C ILE A 140 4.05 -11.75 -9.38
N ASN A 141 2.90 -12.25 -8.91
CA ASN A 141 2.08 -13.20 -9.66
C ASN A 141 1.66 -12.65 -11.02
N ARG A 142 1.36 -11.36 -11.08
CA ARG A 142 0.99 -10.69 -12.33
C ARG A 142 2.19 -10.54 -13.26
N LEU A 143 3.36 -10.18 -12.76
CA LEU A 143 4.61 -10.11 -13.53
C LEU A 143 4.96 -11.47 -14.15
N VAL A 144 4.80 -12.55 -13.40
CA VAL A 144 5.13 -13.92 -13.85
C VAL A 144 4.02 -14.52 -14.72
N ARG A 145 2.85 -13.88 -14.79
CA ARG A 145 1.63 -14.40 -15.46
C ARG A 145 1.19 -15.77 -14.95
N LYS A 146 1.58 -16.14 -13.72
CA LYS A 146 1.24 -17.40 -13.05
C LYS A 146 1.09 -17.16 -11.56
N LYS A 147 0.27 -17.96 -10.90
CA LYS A 147 0.13 -17.95 -9.43
C LYS A 147 1.28 -18.77 -8.81
N VAL A 148 2.43 -18.13 -8.61
CA VAL A 148 3.64 -18.76 -8.05
C VAL A 148 3.86 -18.44 -6.57
N VAL A 149 3.28 -17.34 -6.08
CA VAL A 149 3.35 -16.94 -4.66
C VAL A 149 1.95 -16.86 -4.07
N ILE A 150 1.82 -17.22 -2.80
CA ILE A 150 0.54 -17.16 -2.10
C ILE A 150 0.26 -15.69 -1.79
N SER A 151 -0.82 -15.17 -2.38
CA SER A 151 -1.35 -13.84 -2.09
C SER A 151 -2.64 -13.99 -1.30
N ALA A 152 -2.69 -13.47 -0.09
CA ALA A 152 -3.90 -13.43 0.71
C ALA A 152 -3.97 -12.12 1.51
N ARG A 153 -5.18 -11.71 1.90
CA ARG A 153 -5.42 -10.47 2.67
C ARG A 153 -5.01 -10.55 4.14
N LYS A 154 -4.42 -11.66 4.61
CA LYS A 154 -3.96 -11.79 6.00
C LYS A 154 -2.49 -11.37 6.11
N ALA A 155 -2.20 -10.44 7.02
CA ALA A 155 -0.84 -10.06 7.34
C ALA A 155 -0.01 -11.29 7.76
N GLY A 156 1.23 -11.40 7.25
CA GLY A 156 2.14 -12.51 7.59
C GLY A 156 1.96 -13.78 6.76
N VAL A 157 1.21 -13.76 5.66
CA VAL A 157 0.99 -14.95 4.80
C VAL A 157 2.26 -15.36 4.05
N THR A 158 3.08 -14.42 3.61
CA THR A 158 4.39 -14.73 3.02
C THR A 158 5.36 -15.08 4.14
N ARG A 159 5.43 -16.37 4.46
CA ARG A 159 6.28 -16.91 5.56
C ARG A 159 7.69 -17.28 5.13
N SER A 160 7.92 -17.50 3.85
CA SER A 160 9.20 -17.89 3.27
C SER A 160 9.56 -17.04 2.08
N LEU A 161 10.84 -16.73 1.97
CA LEU A 161 11.43 -16.07 0.81
C LEU A 161 11.52 -17.05 -0.34
N GLN A 162 10.94 -16.71 -1.48
CA GLN A 162 10.95 -17.54 -2.66
C GLN A 162 11.48 -16.78 -3.86
N TRP A 163 12.49 -17.35 -4.54
CA TRP A 163 12.96 -16.84 -5.82
C TRP A 163 12.02 -17.24 -6.94
N VAL A 164 11.63 -16.29 -7.74
CA VAL A 164 10.77 -16.47 -8.90
C VAL A 164 11.50 -15.93 -10.12
N ARG A 165 11.78 -16.81 -11.09
CA ARG A 165 12.46 -16.44 -12.33
C ARG A 165 11.47 -15.84 -13.34
N LEU A 166 11.83 -14.68 -13.88
CA LEU A 166 11.10 -13.97 -14.94
C LEU A 166 11.95 -13.94 -16.21
N GLY A 167 11.72 -14.89 -17.11
CA GLY A 167 12.53 -15.04 -18.30
C GLY A 167 14.00 -15.33 -18.00
N GLN A 168 14.91 -14.76 -18.82
CA GLN A 168 16.37 -14.90 -18.65
C GLN A 168 16.99 -13.69 -17.96
N ASP A 169 16.25 -12.62 -17.76
CA ASP A 169 16.78 -11.31 -17.39
C ASP A 169 16.55 -10.93 -15.93
N LEU A 170 15.56 -11.52 -15.25
CA LEU A 170 15.12 -11.08 -13.93
C LEU A 170 14.78 -12.24 -13.00
N ASP A 171 15.45 -12.30 -11.86
CA ASP A 171 15.10 -13.13 -10.71
C ASP A 171 14.46 -12.26 -9.63
N LEU A 172 13.19 -12.52 -9.29
CA LEU A 172 12.44 -11.80 -8.26
C LEU A 172 12.44 -12.58 -6.94
N LEU A 173 12.68 -11.88 -5.84
CA LEU A 173 12.53 -12.42 -4.49
C LEU A 173 11.32 -11.77 -3.82
N ASP A 174 10.30 -12.58 -3.47
CA ASP A 174 9.19 -12.11 -2.66
C ASP A 174 9.63 -12.04 -1.20
N ALA A 175 9.64 -10.83 -0.65
CA ALA A 175 9.94 -10.61 0.76
C ALA A 175 8.64 -10.49 1.57
N PRO A 176 8.61 -11.03 2.81
CA PRO A 176 7.54 -10.72 3.75
C PRO A 176 7.34 -9.23 3.88
N GLY A 177 6.10 -8.78 4.10
CA GLY A 177 5.85 -7.39 4.45
C GLY A 177 6.57 -7.03 5.75
N VAL A 178 7.29 -5.94 5.74
CA VAL A 178 8.05 -5.46 6.90
C VAL A 178 7.38 -4.21 7.42
N LEU A 179 7.04 -4.22 8.71
CA LEU A 179 6.53 -3.08 9.46
C LEU A 179 7.63 -2.53 10.37
N PRO A 180 7.62 -1.24 10.69
CA PRO A 180 8.51 -0.71 11.72
C PRO A 180 8.16 -1.33 13.09
N PRO A 181 9.13 -1.46 14.01
CA PRO A 181 8.90 -2.03 15.34
C PRO A 181 7.87 -1.27 16.18
N ARG A 182 7.74 0.00 15.93
CA ARG A 182 6.73 0.91 16.50
C ARG A 182 6.27 1.88 15.44
N PHE A 183 4.99 2.22 15.48
CA PHE A 183 4.46 3.36 14.74
C PHE A 183 4.60 4.61 15.62
N GLU A 184 5.61 5.40 15.34
CA GLU A 184 5.76 6.72 15.99
C GLU A 184 4.66 7.67 15.50
N ASP A 185 4.35 7.59 14.21
CA ASP A 185 3.25 8.31 13.57
C ASP A 185 1.94 7.50 13.67
N GLN A 186 1.06 7.88 14.61
CA GLN A 186 -0.24 7.25 14.81
C GLN A 186 -1.24 7.59 13.70
N GLU A 187 -1.06 8.69 12.97
CA GLU A 187 -1.87 8.99 11.80
C GLU A 187 -1.54 8.05 10.64
N ALA A 188 -0.25 7.78 10.41
CA ALA A 188 0.16 6.77 9.44
C ALA A 188 -0.36 5.39 9.82
N ALA A 189 -0.27 5.00 11.11
CA ALA A 189 -0.82 3.74 11.61
C ALA A 189 -2.34 3.63 11.37
N LEU A 190 -3.08 4.71 11.58
CA LEU A 190 -4.51 4.79 11.30
C LEU A 190 -4.80 4.58 9.81
N ARG A 191 -4.06 5.27 8.92
CA ARG A 191 -4.24 5.12 7.47
C ARG A 191 -3.94 3.69 7.00
N LEU A 192 -2.93 3.04 7.57
CA LEU A 192 -2.63 1.62 7.32
C LEU A 192 -3.79 0.71 7.75
N ALA A 193 -4.41 0.97 8.92
CA ALA A 193 -5.59 0.25 9.39
C ALA A 193 -6.78 0.44 8.44
N LEU A 194 -7.02 1.68 8.00
CA LEU A 194 -8.07 2.00 7.04
C LEU A 194 -7.90 1.24 5.73
N CYS A 195 -6.67 1.14 5.24
CA CYS A 195 -6.34 0.47 3.98
C CYS A 195 -6.22 -1.06 4.08
N ASP A 196 -6.41 -1.67 5.26
CA ASP A 196 -6.21 -3.10 5.52
C ASP A 196 -4.75 -3.56 5.32
N ASP A 197 -3.79 -2.65 5.51
CA ASP A 197 -2.37 -2.94 5.41
C ASP A 197 -1.77 -3.44 6.74
N ILE A 198 -2.55 -3.35 7.83
CA ILE A 198 -2.33 -4.01 9.12
C ILE A 198 -3.57 -4.80 9.54
N GLY A 199 -3.36 -5.89 10.31
CA GLY A 199 -4.45 -6.80 10.69
C GLY A 199 -5.45 -6.18 11.68
N GLU A 200 -6.71 -6.59 11.59
CA GLU A 200 -7.82 -6.08 12.42
C GLU A 200 -7.63 -6.29 13.93
N ALA A 201 -6.82 -7.26 14.34
CA ALA A 201 -6.48 -7.46 15.75
C ALA A 201 -5.68 -6.29 16.38
N ALA A 202 -5.17 -5.36 15.56
CA ALA A 202 -4.35 -4.24 16.00
C ALA A 202 -5.17 -3.00 16.42
N TYR A 203 -6.48 -2.96 16.14
CA TYR A 203 -7.30 -1.77 16.35
C TYR A 203 -8.77 -2.08 16.67
N ASP A 204 -9.48 -1.07 17.16
CA ASP A 204 -10.92 -1.11 17.34
C ASP A 204 -11.63 -0.66 16.05
N VAL A 205 -12.48 -1.52 15.49
CA VAL A 205 -13.12 -1.33 14.18
C VAL A 205 -14.01 -0.07 14.16
N GLU A 206 -14.76 0.18 15.25
CA GLU A 206 -15.68 1.32 15.34
C GLU A 206 -14.91 2.64 15.39
N SER A 207 -13.87 2.73 16.21
CA SER A 207 -12.99 3.90 16.30
C SER A 207 -12.30 4.21 14.96
N VAL A 208 -11.86 3.18 14.23
CA VAL A 208 -11.22 3.35 12.92
C VAL A 208 -12.23 3.81 11.87
N ALA A 209 -13.47 3.28 11.87
CA ALA A 209 -14.53 3.75 10.95
C ALA A 209 -14.94 5.20 11.23
N ILE A 210 -15.07 5.60 12.50
CA ILE A 210 -15.32 7.00 12.89
C ILE A 210 -14.20 7.91 12.39
N SER A 211 -12.95 7.46 12.52
CA SER A 211 -11.78 8.20 12.03
C SER A 211 -11.78 8.32 10.50
N LEU A 212 -12.20 7.27 9.76
CA LEU A 212 -12.40 7.36 8.32
C LEU A 212 -13.41 8.43 7.95
N LEU A 213 -14.60 8.40 8.58
CA LEU A 213 -15.65 9.38 8.32
C LEU A 213 -15.18 10.82 8.55
N ASN A 214 -14.47 11.07 9.65
CA ASN A 214 -13.88 12.38 9.92
C ASN A 214 -12.83 12.78 8.88
N MET A 215 -11.97 11.85 8.49
CA MET A 215 -10.94 12.10 7.46
C MET A 215 -11.56 12.40 6.10
N LEU A 216 -12.58 11.64 5.69
CA LEU A 216 -13.31 11.91 4.45
C LEU A 216 -13.97 13.29 4.48
N HIS A 217 -14.57 13.69 5.61
CA HIS A 217 -15.17 15.01 5.77
C HIS A 217 -14.14 16.14 5.64
N GLN A 218 -12.96 15.98 6.25
CA GLN A 218 -11.88 16.95 6.16
C GLN A 218 -11.30 17.07 4.74
N LEU A 219 -11.13 15.90 4.06
CA LEU A 219 -10.55 15.83 2.73
C LEU A 219 -11.55 16.22 1.61
N ALA A 220 -12.85 16.20 1.87
CA ALA A 220 -13.88 16.52 0.86
C ALA A 220 -13.75 17.91 0.24
N LYS A 221 -13.11 18.86 0.94
CA LYS A 221 -12.77 20.20 0.43
C LYS A 221 -11.67 20.18 -0.65
N HIS A 222 -10.91 19.10 -0.76
CA HIS A 222 -9.84 18.91 -1.72
C HIS A 222 -10.32 17.95 -2.83
N LYS A 223 -10.56 18.48 -4.01
CA LYS A 223 -11.02 17.69 -5.16
C LYS A 223 -10.03 16.59 -5.56
N GLU A 224 -8.74 16.81 -5.27
CA GLU A 224 -7.67 15.83 -5.52
C GLU A 224 -7.79 14.58 -4.63
N ALA A 225 -8.54 14.65 -3.54
CA ALA A 225 -8.80 13.47 -2.71
C ALA A 225 -9.82 12.50 -3.33
N GLY A 226 -10.59 12.94 -4.33
CA GLY A 226 -11.56 12.10 -5.04
C GLY A 226 -12.83 11.76 -4.26
N ILE A 227 -13.15 12.53 -3.22
CA ILE A 227 -14.31 12.27 -2.36
C ILE A 227 -15.57 12.87 -2.99
N ASN A 228 -16.58 12.04 -3.18
CA ASN A 228 -17.91 12.45 -3.63
C ASN A 228 -18.93 12.20 -2.51
N ILE A 229 -19.40 13.29 -1.90
CA ILE A 229 -20.37 13.25 -0.79
C ILE A 229 -21.69 12.61 -1.22
N ASP A 230 -22.16 12.85 -2.45
CA ASP A 230 -23.41 12.28 -2.96
C ASP A 230 -23.39 10.74 -2.97
N ILE A 231 -22.23 10.15 -3.22
CA ILE A 231 -22.08 8.68 -3.18
C ILE A 231 -22.31 8.18 -1.74
N LEU A 232 -21.73 8.85 -0.75
CA LEU A 232 -21.89 8.51 0.67
C LEU A 232 -23.36 8.65 1.10
N GLU A 233 -24.00 9.77 0.78
CA GLU A 233 -25.38 10.03 1.15
C GLU A 233 -26.35 9.05 0.48
N LYS A 234 -26.21 8.82 -0.82
CA LYS A 234 -27.05 7.84 -1.56
C LYS A 234 -26.88 6.42 -1.03
N ARG A 235 -25.63 6.04 -0.69
CA ARG A 235 -25.33 4.68 -0.26
C ARG A 235 -25.88 4.33 1.12
N TYR A 236 -25.84 5.29 2.04
CA TYR A 236 -26.24 5.06 3.43
C TYR A 236 -27.55 5.74 3.80
N GLY A 237 -28.05 6.63 2.96
CA GLY A 237 -29.30 7.37 3.19
C GLY A 237 -29.19 8.35 4.37
N VAL A 238 -27.99 8.75 4.76
CA VAL A 238 -27.70 9.65 5.87
C VAL A 238 -26.93 10.86 5.33
N GLU A 239 -27.42 12.06 5.66
CA GLU A 239 -26.81 13.32 5.25
C GLU A 239 -25.39 13.41 5.80
N TYR A 240 -24.44 13.82 4.94
CA TYR A 240 -23.01 13.87 5.25
C TYR A 240 -22.40 15.28 5.11
N GLY A 241 -22.96 16.10 4.26
CA GLY A 241 -22.40 17.39 3.83
C GLY A 241 -22.59 18.58 4.78
N ASN A 242 -23.08 18.42 6.00
CA ASN A 242 -23.39 19.50 6.92
C ASN A 242 -22.14 20.22 7.48
N LYS A 243 -22.28 21.53 7.76
CA LYS A 243 -21.21 22.35 8.34
C LYS A 243 -20.66 21.83 9.67
N VAL A 244 -21.52 21.17 10.46
CA VAL A 244 -21.14 20.50 11.72
C VAL A 244 -21.35 19.01 11.51
N PHE A 245 -20.26 18.30 11.22
CA PHE A 245 -20.28 16.87 11.01
C PHE A 245 -19.86 16.13 12.29
N ASP A 246 -20.72 15.25 12.77
CA ASP A 246 -20.43 14.31 13.88
C ASP A 246 -20.45 12.88 13.34
N ALA A 247 -19.25 12.29 13.22
CA ALA A 247 -19.08 10.95 12.70
C ALA A 247 -19.75 9.87 13.58
N ASN A 248 -19.83 10.06 14.92
CA ASN A 248 -20.49 9.11 15.81
C ASN A 248 -22.00 9.13 15.57
N GLN A 249 -22.59 10.32 15.51
CA GLN A 249 -24.02 10.46 15.23
C GLN A 249 -24.36 9.93 13.84
N TRP A 250 -23.52 10.22 12.85
CA TRP A 250 -23.70 9.72 11.49
C TRP A 250 -23.67 8.19 11.44
N LEU A 251 -22.66 7.58 12.11
CA LEU A 251 -22.53 6.11 12.17
C LEU A 251 -23.76 5.47 12.82
N SER A 252 -24.24 6.04 13.92
CA SER A 252 -25.44 5.53 14.62
C SER A 252 -26.71 5.62 13.75
N LYS A 253 -26.93 6.74 13.06
CA LYS A 253 -28.05 6.89 12.10
C LYS A 253 -27.96 5.89 10.95
N ALA A 254 -26.77 5.66 10.42
CA ALA A 254 -26.54 4.65 9.39
C ALA A 254 -26.76 3.22 9.93
N ALA A 255 -26.35 2.95 11.18
CA ALA A 255 -26.57 1.66 11.83
C ALA A 255 -28.06 1.36 12.04
N GLU A 256 -28.86 2.32 12.46
CA GLU A 256 -30.32 2.18 12.58
C GLU A 256 -30.96 1.74 11.26
N ARG A 257 -30.51 2.34 10.13
CA ARG A 257 -31.07 2.04 8.81
C ARG A 257 -30.61 0.71 8.23
N HIS A 258 -29.36 0.29 8.49
CA HIS A 258 -28.74 -0.81 7.75
C HIS A 258 -28.34 -2.03 8.58
N THR A 259 -28.22 -1.89 9.90
CA THR A 259 -27.70 -2.95 10.78
C THR A 259 -28.51 -3.09 12.08
N SER A 260 -29.78 -2.64 12.07
CA SER A 260 -30.68 -2.69 13.23
C SER A 260 -30.05 -2.07 14.49
N GLY A 261 -29.39 -0.91 14.34
CA GLY A 261 -28.74 -0.18 15.42
C GLY A 261 -27.37 -0.73 15.84
N ASN A 262 -26.82 -1.74 15.15
CA ASN A 262 -25.51 -2.29 15.49
C ASN A 262 -24.37 -1.48 14.86
N ASN A 263 -23.77 -0.57 15.64
CA ASN A 263 -22.66 0.31 15.22
C ASN A 263 -21.42 -0.48 14.75
N GLY A 264 -21.05 -1.56 15.44
CA GLY A 264 -19.89 -2.37 15.05
C GLY A 264 -20.03 -3.01 13.66
N ARG A 265 -21.24 -3.54 13.35
CA ARG A 265 -21.52 -4.06 12.00
C ARG A 265 -21.54 -2.96 10.95
N MET A 266 -22.06 -1.78 11.30
CA MET A 266 -22.07 -0.65 10.39
C MET A 266 -20.66 -0.12 10.14
N ALA A 267 -19.82 -0.02 11.17
CA ALA A 267 -18.44 0.35 11.09
C ALA A 267 -17.66 -0.60 10.14
N GLN A 268 -17.82 -1.91 10.31
CA GLN A 268 -17.20 -2.89 9.42
C GLN A 268 -17.68 -2.70 7.97
N ARG A 269 -18.96 -2.45 7.75
CA ARG A 269 -19.50 -2.20 6.40
C ARG A 269 -18.90 -0.94 5.78
N VAL A 270 -18.77 0.15 6.51
CA VAL A 270 -18.15 1.40 6.02
C VAL A 270 -16.71 1.17 5.61
N LEU A 271 -15.91 0.48 6.44
CA LEU A 271 -14.53 0.14 6.13
C LEU A 271 -14.43 -0.77 4.89
N ASP A 272 -15.26 -1.78 4.80
CA ASP A 272 -15.31 -2.68 3.66
C ASP A 272 -15.68 -1.96 2.36
N ASP A 273 -16.64 -1.05 2.42
CA ASP A 273 -17.07 -0.25 1.28
C ASP A 273 -15.94 0.66 0.79
N PHE A 274 -15.21 1.29 1.69
CA PHE A 274 -13.99 2.05 1.34
C PHE A 274 -12.92 1.14 0.72
N ARG A 275 -12.61 0.02 1.36
CA ARG A 275 -11.58 -0.95 0.90
C ARG A 275 -11.90 -1.60 -0.45
N LYS A 276 -13.18 -1.61 -0.83
CA LYS A 276 -13.67 -2.10 -2.13
C LYS A 276 -13.88 -0.98 -3.16
N SER A 277 -13.54 0.26 -2.84
CA SER A 277 -13.77 1.46 -3.66
C SER A 277 -15.24 1.71 -4.00
N LEU A 278 -16.17 1.22 -3.17
CA LEU A 278 -17.61 1.46 -3.34
C LEU A 278 -18.02 2.88 -2.91
N LEU A 279 -17.12 3.60 -2.23
CA LEU A 279 -17.27 5.02 -1.85
C LEU A 279 -16.60 5.95 -2.88
N GLY A 280 -16.01 5.42 -3.94
CA GLY A 280 -15.27 6.16 -4.95
C GLY A 280 -13.76 5.85 -4.96
N GLN A 281 -13.05 6.54 -5.83
CA GLN A 281 -11.60 6.46 -5.96
C GLN A 281 -10.94 7.52 -5.06
N ILE A 282 -10.63 7.14 -3.81
CA ILE A 282 -10.28 8.07 -2.73
C ILE A 282 -8.82 7.93 -2.33
N SER A 283 -8.09 9.06 -2.33
CA SER A 283 -6.78 9.19 -1.70
C SER A 283 -6.94 9.73 -0.27
N LEU A 284 -6.43 9.01 0.72
CA LEU A 284 -6.46 9.43 2.13
C LEU A 284 -5.26 10.31 2.51
N GLU A 285 -4.36 10.52 1.58
CA GLU A 285 -3.21 11.43 1.70
C GLU A 285 -3.12 12.32 0.48
N LEU A 286 -2.69 13.55 0.69
CA LEU A 286 -2.25 14.48 -0.34
C LEU A 286 -0.80 14.89 -0.08
N PRO A 287 -0.04 15.32 -1.10
CA PRO A 287 1.35 15.74 -0.97
C PRO A 287 1.61 16.83 0.06
#